data_db9075437c563dfc1f9df3d925724cc5
#
_entry.id   db9075437c563dfc1f9df3d925724cc5
#
_cell.length_a   1.000
_cell.length_b   1.000
_cell.length_c   1.000
_cell.angle_alpha   90.00
_cell.angle_beta   90.00
_cell.angle_gamma   90.00
#
_symmetry.space_group_name_H-M   'P 1'
#
loop_
_entity.id
_entity.type
_entity.pdbx_description
1 polymer ?
#
loop_
_entity_poly.entity_id
_entity_poly.type
_entity_poly.pdbx_seq_one_letter_code
_entity_poly.pdbx_strand_id
1 'polypeptide(L)'
;MAAQTNFIDIATIWLHAGKGGDGAVSFHREKFVAAGGPDGGDGGRGGDIIFVVDDHLTTLMDFRYKRKYTADEGGKGGASLCHGKNAENLVIKVPLGTVIKDAESGLVIADLSDHTPVTVAKGGRGGYGNAHFATPTRQIPKFAKPGMPGEDIQVTLELKLIADVGLIGFPNVGPSPPSSPPSARLRPRSRTTTSPPSCPRWASCRWAKAPASSAPTSPA
;
A
#
# COMPACT_ATOMS: atom_id res chain seq x y z
N MET A 1 -10.05 -1.28 -34.05
CA MET A 1 -9.87 -1.81 -32.69
C MET A 1 -9.07 -0.77 -31.93
N ALA A 2 -9.69 -0.11 -30.94
CA ALA A 2 -8.98 0.85 -30.11
C ALA A 2 -7.96 0.08 -29.27
N ALA A 3 -6.70 0.50 -29.32
CA ALA A 3 -5.66 -0.01 -28.42
C ALA A 3 -6.12 0.31 -27.00
N GLN A 4 -6.50 -0.73 -26.24
CA GLN A 4 -6.75 -0.56 -24.82
C GLN A 4 -5.42 -0.19 -24.19
N THR A 5 -5.31 1.05 -23.74
CA THR A 5 -4.19 1.49 -22.93
C THR A 5 -4.24 0.69 -21.64
N ASN A 6 -3.31 -0.24 -21.48
CA ASN A 6 -3.18 -1.08 -20.28
C ASN A 6 -2.63 -0.29 -19.06
N PHE A 7 -2.85 1.02 -19.05
CA PHE A 7 -2.40 1.90 -17.99
C PHE A 7 -3.55 2.14 -17.03
N ILE A 8 -3.32 1.84 -15.76
CA ILE A 8 -4.28 2.02 -14.65
C ILE A 8 -3.61 2.88 -13.61
N ASP A 9 -4.22 4.01 -13.33
CA ASP A 9 -3.79 5.04 -12.38
C ASP A 9 -4.62 5.04 -11.09
N ILE A 10 -5.83 4.44 -11.11
CA ILE A 10 -6.71 4.33 -9.95
C ILE A 10 -7.13 2.88 -9.78
N ALA A 11 -7.00 2.36 -8.56
CA ALA A 11 -7.44 1.02 -8.20
C ALA A 11 -8.00 0.99 -6.78
N THR A 12 -9.15 0.33 -6.58
CA THR A 12 -9.74 0.12 -5.25
C THR A 12 -9.52 -1.31 -4.81
N ILE A 13 -8.98 -1.48 -3.60
CA ILE A 13 -8.65 -2.78 -3.01
C ILE A 13 -9.19 -2.90 -1.58
N TRP A 14 -9.41 -4.13 -1.16
CA TRP A 14 -9.81 -4.51 0.19
C TRP A 14 -8.62 -5.08 0.93
N LEU A 15 -8.35 -4.55 2.11
CA LEU A 15 -7.27 -4.96 2.99
C LEU A 15 -7.87 -5.61 4.22
N HIS A 16 -7.52 -6.87 4.48
CA HIS A 16 -7.89 -7.60 5.68
C HIS A 16 -6.61 -7.94 6.44
N ALA A 17 -6.36 -7.24 7.53
CA ALA A 17 -5.23 -7.55 8.40
C ALA A 17 -5.50 -8.85 9.19
N GLY A 18 -4.45 -9.56 9.55
CA GLY A 18 -4.56 -10.84 10.24
C GLY A 18 -5.20 -10.72 11.62
N LYS A 19 -6.12 -11.62 11.97
CA LYS A 19 -6.63 -11.76 13.33
C LYS A 19 -5.52 -12.26 14.25
N GLY A 20 -5.47 -11.80 15.50
CA GLY A 20 -4.63 -12.39 16.53
C GLY A 20 -5.11 -13.80 16.89
N GLY A 21 -4.16 -14.69 17.22
CA GLY A 21 -4.46 -16.03 17.69
C GLY A 21 -5.17 -16.02 19.05
N ASP A 22 -6.00 -17.01 19.31
CA ASP A 22 -6.69 -17.14 20.58
C ASP A 22 -5.71 -17.69 21.65
N GLY A 23 -5.84 -17.22 22.90
CA GLY A 23 -5.13 -17.79 24.03
C GLY A 23 -5.61 -19.21 24.37
N ALA A 24 -4.72 -20.02 24.90
CA ALA A 24 -5.03 -21.39 25.26
C ALA A 24 -5.56 -21.51 26.70
N VAL A 25 -6.43 -22.48 26.90
CA VAL A 25 -6.82 -22.97 28.24
C VAL A 25 -6.23 -24.34 28.40
N SER A 26 -5.16 -24.44 29.16
CA SER A 26 -4.55 -25.73 29.53
C SER A 26 -4.11 -25.74 31.00
N PHE A 27 -3.94 -26.94 31.54
CA PHE A 27 -3.52 -27.14 32.88
C PHE A 27 -2.35 -28.15 32.91
N HIS A 28 -1.38 -27.85 33.69
CA HIS A 28 -0.22 -28.70 33.85
C HIS A 28 -0.64 -30.06 34.38
N ARG A 29 -0.20 -31.12 33.73
CA ARG A 29 -0.49 -32.52 34.13
C ARG A 29 0.80 -33.30 34.12
N GLU A 30 1.16 -33.80 35.31
CA GLU A 30 2.29 -34.69 35.47
C GLU A 30 1.85 -36.00 36.16
N LYS A 31 2.70 -37.00 36.06
CA LYS A 31 2.51 -38.26 36.79
C LYS A 31 2.51 -37.94 38.29
N PHE A 32 1.45 -38.28 39.00
CA PHE A 32 1.20 -38.02 40.43
C PHE A 32 0.76 -36.58 40.79
N VAL A 33 0.56 -35.67 39.81
CA VAL A 33 -0.04 -34.34 40.05
C VAL A 33 -1.42 -34.31 39.40
N ALA A 34 -2.47 -34.50 40.21
CA ALA A 34 -3.84 -34.58 39.71
C ALA A 34 -4.42 -33.23 39.28
N ALA A 35 -3.96 -32.12 39.88
CA ALA A 35 -4.42 -30.78 39.60
C ALA A 35 -3.23 -29.82 39.55
N GLY A 36 -2.59 -29.69 38.41
CA GLY A 36 -1.56 -28.69 38.18
C GLY A 36 -2.14 -27.28 37.92
N GLY A 37 -1.29 -26.27 38.02
CA GLY A 37 -1.67 -24.88 37.76
C GLY A 37 -2.06 -24.62 36.29
N PRO A 38 -2.61 -23.44 35.99
CA PRO A 38 -2.89 -23.03 34.62
C PRO A 38 -1.59 -22.86 33.84
N ASP A 39 -1.57 -23.36 32.61
CA ASP A 39 -0.38 -23.60 31.81
C ASP A 39 -0.66 -23.21 30.32
N GLY A 40 -1.75 -22.51 30.06
CA GLY A 40 -2.08 -22.08 28.73
C GLY A 40 -1.26 -20.87 28.27
N GLY A 41 -0.64 -21.01 27.11
CA GLY A 41 0.12 -19.95 26.45
C GLY A 41 -0.75 -18.93 25.73
N ASP A 42 -0.16 -17.80 25.37
CA ASP A 42 -0.82 -16.71 24.66
C ASP A 42 -0.92 -17.01 23.16
N GLY A 43 -1.92 -16.44 22.50
CA GLY A 43 -1.99 -16.43 21.05
C GLY A 43 -0.95 -15.52 20.41
N GLY A 44 -0.55 -15.84 19.20
CA GLY A 44 0.35 -15.01 18.38
C GLY A 44 -0.34 -13.77 17.83
N ARG A 45 0.43 -12.77 17.43
CA ARG A 45 -0.08 -11.58 16.75
C ARG A 45 -0.44 -11.90 15.30
N GLY A 46 -1.51 -11.30 14.77
CA GLY A 46 -1.85 -11.30 13.36
C GLY A 46 -0.90 -10.46 12.51
N GLY A 47 -0.78 -10.75 11.21
CA GLY A 47 0.08 -10.03 10.28
C GLY A 47 -0.43 -8.63 9.98
N ASP A 48 0.46 -7.67 9.89
CA ASP A 48 0.19 -6.31 9.43
C ASP A 48 0.24 -6.26 7.90
N ILE A 49 -0.41 -5.25 7.28
CA ILE A 49 -0.30 -4.96 5.85
C ILE A 49 0.58 -3.73 5.67
N ILE A 50 1.69 -3.93 4.96
CA ILE A 50 2.72 -2.92 4.74
C ILE A 50 2.84 -2.64 3.25
N PHE A 51 2.80 -1.37 2.85
CA PHE A 51 3.09 -0.93 1.51
C PHE A 51 4.55 -0.55 1.37
N VAL A 52 5.16 -1.01 0.29
CA VAL A 52 6.57 -0.72 -0.05
C VAL A 52 6.63 -0.25 -1.49
N VAL A 53 7.41 0.78 -1.74
CA VAL A 53 7.66 1.30 -3.09
C VAL A 53 8.61 0.36 -3.84
N ASP A 54 8.25 0.03 -5.08
CA ASP A 54 9.09 -0.74 -6.00
C ASP A 54 9.23 0.06 -7.31
N ASP A 55 10.46 0.49 -7.63
CA ASP A 55 10.76 1.31 -8.82
C ASP A 55 10.58 0.55 -10.14
N HIS A 56 10.47 -0.78 -10.08
CA HIS A 56 10.22 -1.58 -11.28
C HIS A 56 8.75 -1.57 -11.71
N LEU A 57 7.86 -1.09 -10.83
CA LEU A 57 6.44 -0.96 -11.13
C LEU A 57 6.14 0.45 -11.64
N THR A 58 5.44 0.54 -12.77
CA THR A 58 5.03 1.81 -13.39
C THR A 58 3.53 2.00 -13.44
N THR A 59 2.75 0.98 -13.11
CA THR A 59 1.28 1.01 -13.19
C THR A 59 0.66 0.23 -12.03
N LEU A 60 -0.62 0.53 -11.73
CA LEU A 60 -1.42 -0.21 -10.74
C LEU A 60 -2.20 -1.39 -11.36
N MET A 61 -1.68 -1.99 -12.45
CA MET A 61 -2.41 -3.01 -13.20
C MET A 61 -2.69 -4.28 -12.41
N ASP A 62 -1.79 -4.69 -11.54
CA ASP A 62 -1.93 -5.90 -10.72
C ASP A 62 -3.13 -5.80 -9.77
N PHE A 63 -3.43 -4.60 -9.27
CA PHE A 63 -4.54 -4.35 -8.36
C PHE A 63 -5.92 -4.41 -9.02
N ARG A 64 -5.98 -4.37 -10.34
CA ARG A 64 -7.21 -4.61 -11.10
C ARG A 64 -7.66 -6.06 -11.02
N TYR A 65 -6.70 -6.99 -11.04
CA TYR A 65 -6.97 -8.42 -11.03
C TYR A 65 -7.13 -8.94 -9.60
N LYS A 66 -6.20 -8.59 -8.72
CA LYS A 66 -6.25 -8.96 -7.31
C LYS A 66 -6.74 -7.78 -6.47
N ARG A 67 -8.00 -7.82 -6.06
CA ARG A 67 -8.63 -6.74 -5.28
C ARG A 67 -8.69 -7.00 -3.79
N LYS A 68 -8.44 -8.25 -3.34
CA LYS A 68 -8.48 -8.62 -1.92
C LYS A 68 -7.09 -9.06 -1.48
N TYR A 69 -6.63 -8.47 -0.41
CA TYR A 69 -5.36 -8.78 0.24
C TYR A 69 -5.65 -9.12 1.68
N THR A 70 -5.31 -10.34 2.07
CA THR A 70 -5.53 -10.85 3.43
C THR A 70 -4.19 -11.24 4.00
N ALA A 71 -3.82 -10.69 5.15
CA ALA A 71 -2.65 -11.09 5.90
C ALA A 71 -2.95 -12.34 6.73
N ASP A 72 -1.92 -13.07 7.11
CA ASP A 72 -2.04 -14.31 7.86
C ASP A 72 -2.52 -14.06 9.29
N GLU A 73 -3.25 -15.02 9.85
CA GLU A 73 -3.70 -14.98 11.23
C GLU A 73 -2.59 -15.46 12.19
N GLY A 74 -2.59 -14.92 13.41
CA GLY A 74 -1.72 -15.38 14.48
C GLY A 74 -2.06 -16.81 14.93
N GLY A 75 -1.04 -17.59 15.24
CA GLY A 75 -1.19 -18.94 15.76
C GLY A 75 -1.90 -18.96 17.13
N LYS A 76 -2.69 -19.98 17.40
CA LYS A 76 -3.30 -20.19 18.74
C LYS A 76 -2.23 -20.55 19.76
N GLY A 77 -2.43 -20.13 21.00
CA GLY A 77 -1.60 -20.56 22.13
C GLY A 77 -1.68 -22.06 22.35
N GLY A 78 -0.62 -22.63 22.89
CA GLY A 78 -0.50 -24.05 23.22
C GLY A 78 -0.48 -24.31 24.73
N ALA A 79 -0.35 -25.58 25.10
CA ALA A 79 -0.06 -26.01 26.45
C ALA A 79 1.40 -25.71 26.85
N SER A 80 1.76 -25.87 28.09
CA SER A 80 3.12 -25.69 28.61
C SER A 80 3.69 -24.30 28.35
N LEU A 81 2.83 -23.28 28.52
CA LEU A 81 3.13 -21.86 28.27
C LEU A 81 3.65 -21.56 26.85
N CYS A 82 3.40 -22.47 25.90
CA CYS A 82 3.80 -22.25 24.50
C CYS A 82 2.96 -21.16 23.85
N HIS A 83 3.62 -20.08 23.45
CA HIS A 83 2.98 -18.98 22.70
C HIS A 83 2.68 -19.40 21.26
N GLY A 84 1.58 -18.92 20.70
CA GLY A 84 1.26 -19.06 19.29
C GLY A 84 2.30 -18.33 18.42
N LYS A 85 2.55 -18.86 17.21
CA LYS A 85 3.42 -18.22 16.23
C LYS A 85 2.82 -16.88 15.81
N ASN A 86 3.63 -15.82 15.80
CA ASN A 86 3.23 -14.55 15.19
C ASN A 86 3.15 -14.72 13.66
N ALA A 87 2.12 -14.13 13.05
CA ALA A 87 1.97 -14.12 11.62
C ALA A 87 3.02 -13.22 10.95
N GLU A 88 3.33 -13.53 9.72
CA GLU A 88 4.21 -12.71 8.89
C GLU A 88 3.42 -11.52 8.32
N ASN A 89 4.11 -10.38 8.17
CA ASN A 89 3.49 -9.20 7.59
C ASN A 89 3.32 -9.37 6.09
N LEU A 90 2.17 -8.94 5.56
CA LEU A 90 1.91 -8.93 4.14
C LEU A 90 2.50 -7.66 3.52
N VAL A 91 3.51 -7.82 2.67
CA VAL A 91 4.12 -6.71 1.94
C VAL A 91 3.47 -6.57 0.57
N ILE A 92 2.92 -5.40 0.30
CA ILE A 92 2.31 -5.02 -0.98
C ILE A 92 3.23 -4.02 -1.67
N LYS A 93 3.68 -4.35 -2.87
CA LYS A 93 4.55 -3.50 -3.68
C LYS A 93 3.72 -2.58 -4.55
N VAL A 94 4.07 -1.29 -4.58
CA VAL A 94 3.40 -0.25 -5.36
C VAL A 94 4.42 0.65 -6.05
N PRO A 95 4.06 1.30 -7.18
CA PRO A 95 4.94 2.26 -7.84
C PRO A 95 5.15 3.52 -6.99
N LEU A 96 6.27 4.19 -7.22
CA LEU A 96 6.59 5.49 -6.62
C LEU A 96 5.50 6.53 -6.96
N GLY A 97 5.17 7.39 -5.99
CA GLY A 97 4.14 8.42 -6.15
C GLY A 97 2.70 7.92 -6.03
N THR A 98 2.50 6.73 -5.44
CA THR A 98 1.16 6.23 -5.15
C THR A 98 0.61 6.88 -3.87
N VAL A 99 -0.60 7.42 -3.95
CA VAL A 99 -1.37 7.94 -2.81
C VAL A 99 -2.39 6.89 -2.39
N ILE A 100 -2.42 6.61 -1.11
CA ILE A 100 -3.39 5.69 -0.49
C ILE A 100 -4.46 6.52 0.18
N LYS A 101 -5.71 6.39 -0.28
CA LYS A 101 -6.88 7.05 0.29
C LYS A 101 -7.84 6.02 0.87
N ASP A 102 -8.48 6.36 1.94
CA ASP A 102 -9.62 5.60 2.45
C ASP A 102 -10.80 5.73 1.46
N ALA A 103 -11.39 4.62 1.06
CA ALA A 103 -12.47 4.60 0.09
C ALA A 103 -13.79 5.19 0.64
N GLU A 104 -14.00 5.12 1.97
CA GLU A 104 -15.22 5.62 2.61
C GLU A 104 -15.13 7.12 2.91
N SER A 105 -14.05 7.56 3.54
CA SER A 105 -13.88 8.95 3.96
C SER A 105 -13.22 9.84 2.90
N GLY A 106 -12.52 9.24 1.92
CA GLY A 106 -11.73 9.96 0.92
C GLY A 106 -10.46 10.61 1.48
N LEU A 107 -10.16 10.39 2.77
CA LEU A 107 -8.98 10.96 3.41
C LEU A 107 -7.71 10.24 2.95
N VAL A 108 -6.63 11.01 2.81
CA VAL A 108 -5.31 10.45 2.50
C VAL A 108 -4.74 9.78 3.75
N ILE A 109 -4.52 8.47 3.69
CA ILE A 109 -3.88 7.69 4.73
C ILE A 109 -2.36 7.82 4.64
N ALA A 110 -1.82 7.69 3.43
CA ALA A 110 -0.39 7.78 3.18
C ALA A 110 -0.10 8.26 1.74
N ASP A 111 1.05 8.91 1.60
CA ASP A 111 1.63 9.32 0.31
C ASP A 111 3.00 8.65 0.18
N LEU A 112 3.14 7.77 -0.80
CA LEU A 112 4.35 6.99 -1.04
C LEU A 112 5.24 7.72 -2.05
N SER A 113 5.70 8.91 -1.68
CA SER A 113 6.72 9.68 -2.41
C SER A 113 8.14 9.21 -2.12
N ASP A 114 8.33 8.53 -0.99
CA ASP A 114 9.62 8.01 -0.52
C ASP A 114 9.60 6.47 -0.45
N HIS A 115 10.79 5.85 -0.41
CA HIS A 115 10.93 4.38 -0.27
C HIS A 115 10.67 3.85 1.15
N THR A 116 10.11 4.68 2.04
CA THR A 116 9.83 4.25 3.41
C THR A 116 8.62 3.30 3.43
N PRO A 117 8.74 2.13 4.08
CA PRO A 117 7.60 1.24 4.24
C PRO A 117 6.53 1.86 5.13
N VAL A 118 5.27 1.80 4.71
CA VAL A 118 4.13 2.34 5.47
C VAL A 118 3.17 1.23 5.84
N THR A 119 2.86 1.11 7.14
CA THR A 119 1.83 0.18 7.62
C THR A 119 0.47 0.85 7.52
N VAL A 120 -0.41 0.29 6.69
CA VAL A 120 -1.76 0.83 6.44
C VAL A 120 -2.81 0.12 7.29
N ALA A 121 -2.71 -1.19 7.46
CA ALA A 121 -3.63 -1.94 8.31
C ALA A 121 -2.86 -2.77 9.33
N LYS A 122 -3.27 -2.70 10.61
CA LYS A 122 -2.61 -3.38 11.72
C LYS A 122 -3.29 -4.70 12.03
N GLY A 123 -2.50 -5.74 12.21
CA GLY A 123 -2.95 -7.03 12.67
C GLY A 123 -3.42 -7.01 14.11
N GLY A 124 -4.37 -7.89 14.43
CA GLY A 124 -4.93 -8.06 15.75
C GLY A 124 -3.91 -8.58 16.77
N ARG A 125 -4.05 -8.18 18.03
CA ARG A 125 -3.23 -8.72 19.12
C ARG A 125 -3.69 -10.13 19.47
N GLY A 126 -2.74 -11.00 19.80
CA GLY A 126 -3.03 -12.32 20.36
C GLY A 126 -3.76 -12.23 21.69
N GLY A 127 -4.63 -13.20 21.95
CA GLY A 127 -5.33 -13.35 23.22
C GLY A 127 -4.43 -13.91 24.30
N TYR A 128 -4.67 -13.53 25.56
CA TYR A 128 -3.94 -14.07 26.70
C TYR A 128 -4.42 -15.48 27.06
N GLY A 129 -3.48 -16.37 27.34
CA GLY A 129 -3.75 -17.69 27.88
C GLY A 129 -4.28 -17.65 29.32
N ASN A 130 -4.80 -18.79 29.80
CA ASN A 130 -5.33 -18.87 31.16
C ASN A 130 -4.28 -18.64 32.24
N ALA A 131 -2.98 -18.87 31.99
CA ALA A 131 -1.91 -18.62 32.93
C ALA A 131 -1.88 -17.15 33.41
N HIS A 132 -2.20 -16.19 32.57
CA HIS A 132 -2.26 -14.75 32.92
C HIS A 132 -3.40 -14.38 33.88
N PHE A 133 -4.44 -15.22 33.97
CA PHE A 133 -5.62 -14.96 34.81
C PHE A 133 -5.59 -15.67 36.15
N ALA A 134 -4.46 -16.33 36.48
CA ALA A 134 -4.24 -16.91 37.75
C ALA A 134 -4.05 -15.83 38.83
N THR A 135 -4.90 -15.85 39.85
CA THR A 135 -4.82 -14.97 41.01
C THR A 135 -4.87 -15.80 42.30
N PRO A 136 -4.42 -15.27 43.46
CA PRO A 136 -4.48 -16.00 44.74
C PRO A 136 -5.89 -16.52 45.07
N THR A 137 -6.92 -15.79 44.67
CA THR A 137 -8.33 -16.17 44.86
C THR A 137 -8.86 -17.10 43.80
N ARG A 138 -8.32 -17.03 42.54
CA ARG A 138 -8.69 -17.88 41.41
C ARG A 138 -7.47 -18.59 40.87
N GLN A 139 -7.12 -19.69 41.48
CA GLN A 139 -5.92 -20.46 41.11
C GLN A 139 -6.10 -21.28 39.81
N ILE A 140 -7.32 -21.61 39.44
CA ILE A 140 -7.66 -22.47 38.29
C ILE A 140 -8.63 -21.74 37.34
N PRO A 141 -8.17 -20.74 36.57
CA PRO A 141 -9.01 -20.07 35.59
C PRO A 141 -9.29 -21.00 34.39
N LYS A 142 -10.57 -21.22 34.08
CA LYS A 142 -11.03 -22.07 32.97
C LYS A 142 -11.35 -21.25 31.70
N PHE A 143 -10.79 -20.08 31.58
CA PHE A 143 -11.02 -19.19 30.42
C PHE A 143 -9.70 -18.59 29.97
N ALA A 144 -9.67 -18.25 28.67
CA ALA A 144 -8.62 -17.49 28.03
C ALA A 144 -9.25 -16.36 27.21
N LYS A 145 -8.49 -15.34 26.87
CA LYS A 145 -8.96 -14.25 26.04
C LYS A 145 -8.84 -14.64 24.56
N PRO A 146 -9.88 -14.44 23.73
CA PRO A 146 -9.77 -14.62 22.29
C PRO A 146 -8.82 -13.56 21.71
N GLY A 147 -8.23 -13.86 20.58
CA GLY A 147 -7.45 -12.90 19.80
C GLY A 147 -8.32 -11.75 19.30
N MET A 148 -7.73 -10.57 19.21
CA MET A 148 -8.42 -9.41 18.68
C MET A 148 -8.51 -9.52 17.14
N PRO A 149 -9.59 -9.02 16.53
CA PRO A 149 -9.66 -8.92 15.07
C PRO A 149 -8.59 -7.96 14.55
N GLY A 150 -8.14 -8.18 13.33
CA GLY A 150 -7.33 -7.22 12.59
C GLY A 150 -8.19 -6.07 12.05
N GLU A 151 -7.54 -5.08 11.49
CA GLU A 151 -8.21 -3.95 10.83
C GLU A 151 -8.64 -4.36 9.41
N ASP A 152 -9.90 -4.08 9.07
CA ASP A 152 -10.46 -4.27 7.73
C ASP A 152 -10.73 -2.90 7.13
N ILE A 153 -10.03 -2.56 6.04
CA ILE A 153 -10.10 -1.24 5.42
C ILE A 153 -10.22 -1.41 3.91
N GLN A 154 -11.10 -0.63 3.30
CA GLN A 154 -11.13 -0.47 1.85
C GLN A 154 -10.35 0.78 1.46
N VAL A 155 -9.34 0.63 0.59
CA VAL A 155 -8.49 1.73 0.16
C VAL A 155 -8.54 1.91 -1.35
N THR A 156 -8.44 3.17 -1.78
CA THR A 156 -8.25 3.56 -3.17
C THR A 156 -6.82 4.00 -3.35
N LEU A 157 -6.13 3.33 -4.25
CA LEU A 157 -4.79 3.68 -4.69
C LEU A 157 -4.89 4.63 -5.87
N GLU A 158 -4.24 5.77 -5.82
CA GLU A 158 -4.13 6.73 -6.92
C GLU A 158 -2.66 6.97 -7.23
N LEU A 159 -2.27 6.78 -8.48
CA LEU A 159 -0.92 7.06 -8.94
C LEU A 159 -0.82 8.51 -9.43
N LYS A 160 0.04 9.31 -8.78
CA LYS A 160 0.37 10.65 -9.23
C LYS A 160 1.31 10.57 -10.44
N LEU A 161 0.79 10.85 -11.60
CA LEU A 161 1.58 10.93 -12.82
C LEU A 161 2.05 12.35 -13.03
N ILE A 162 3.34 12.52 -13.16
CA ILE A 162 3.94 13.78 -13.58
C ILE A 162 4.25 13.63 -15.05
N ALA A 163 3.70 14.52 -15.88
CA ALA A 163 4.07 14.57 -17.30
C ALA A 163 5.40 15.31 -17.42
N ASP A 164 6.42 14.64 -17.98
CA ASP A 164 7.72 15.24 -18.23
C ASP A 164 7.70 16.26 -19.37
N VAL A 165 6.75 16.12 -20.29
CA VAL A 165 6.61 16.99 -21.46
C VAL A 165 5.16 17.39 -21.69
N GLY A 166 4.91 18.69 -21.74
CA GLY A 166 3.64 19.29 -22.15
C GLY A 166 3.73 19.86 -23.57
N LEU A 167 2.81 19.47 -24.46
CA LEU A 167 2.69 20.06 -25.79
C LEU A 167 1.59 21.13 -25.77
N ILE A 168 1.97 22.39 -26.00
CA ILE A 168 1.04 23.52 -26.08
C ILE A 168 1.04 23.99 -27.52
N GLY A 169 -0.14 24.06 -28.14
CA GLY A 169 -0.33 24.56 -29.50
C GLY A 169 -1.64 25.33 -29.62
N PHE A 170 -1.68 26.25 -30.58
CA PHE A 170 -2.93 26.92 -30.94
C PHE A 170 -3.89 25.94 -31.65
N PRO A 171 -5.19 26.07 -31.47
CA PRO A 171 -6.15 25.29 -32.24
C PRO A 171 -5.91 25.48 -33.74
N ASN A 172 -5.90 24.38 -34.50
CA ASN A 172 -5.61 24.30 -35.93
C ASN A 172 -4.13 24.41 -36.38
N VAL A 173 -3.18 24.56 -35.44
CA VAL A 173 -1.76 24.35 -35.76
C VAL A 173 -1.41 22.96 -35.19
N GLY A 174 -1.52 21.93 -35.98
CA GLY A 174 -1.13 20.59 -35.57
C GLY A 174 0.32 20.59 -35.10
N PRO A 175 0.66 19.89 -33.98
CA PRO A 175 2.05 19.73 -33.59
C PRO A 175 2.78 19.07 -34.78
N SER A 176 3.85 19.69 -35.26
CA SER A 176 4.73 19.03 -36.21
C SER A 176 5.22 17.73 -35.56
N PRO A 177 5.04 16.56 -36.18
CA PRO A 177 5.54 15.34 -35.61
C PRO A 177 7.03 15.49 -35.36
N PRO A 178 7.55 15.03 -34.19
CA PRO A 178 8.95 15.05 -33.94
C PRO A 178 9.65 14.35 -35.09
N SER A 179 10.71 14.96 -35.61
CA SER A 179 11.49 14.41 -36.72
C SER A 179 12.02 13.04 -36.33
N SER A 180 11.24 12.02 -36.62
CA SER A 180 11.67 10.63 -36.52
C SER A 180 12.69 10.36 -37.62
N PRO A 181 13.72 9.53 -37.36
CA PRO A 181 14.68 9.15 -38.38
C PRO A 181 13.97 8.49 -39.58
N PRO A 182 14.50 8.59 -40.79
CA PRO A 182 13.79 8.27 -42.02
C PRO A 182 13.66 6.76 -42.24
N SER A 183 12.63 6.16 -41.66
CA SER A 183 12.18 4.84 -42.07
C SER A 183 10.76 4.55 -41.59
N ALA A 184 9.76 5.19 -42.14
CA ALA A 184 8.43 4.62 -42.35
C ALA A 184 7.57 5.64 -43.12
N ARG A 185 7.27 5.32 -44.36
CA ARG A 185 6.30 6.06 -45.20
C ARG A 185 4.89 5.88 -44.64
N LEU A 186 4.35 6.94 -44.00
CA LEU A 186 2.92 7.16 -43.91
C LEU A 186 2.67 8.66 -44.05
N ARG A 187 2.25 9.10 -45.25
CA ARG A 187 1.80 10.45 -45.52
C ARG A 187 0.40 10.66 -44.93
N PRO A 188 0.18 11.56 -43.99
CA PRO A 188 -1.16 12.08 -43.73
C PRO A 188 -1.51 13.09 -44.84
N ARG A 189 -2.65 12.91 -45.49
CA ARG A 189 -3.21 13.81 -46.47
C ARG A 189 -3.72 15.06 -45.75
N SER A 190 -2.99 16.18 -45.85
CA SER A 190 -3.47 17.48 -45.39
C SER A 190 -4.52 18.02 -46.37
N ARG A 191 -5.72 18.24 -45.90
CA ARG A 191 -6.73 19.05 -46.59
C ARG A 191 -6.50 20.50 -46.19
N THR A 192 -6.01 21.27 -47.16
CA THR A 192 -5.94 22.73 -47.11
C THR A 192 -7.30 23.34 -47.33
N THR A 193 -7.75 24.20 -46.41
CA THR A 193 -8.69 25.28 -46.75
C THR A 193 -8.33 26.54 -45.95
N THR A 194 -8.00 27.58 -46.74
CA THR A 194 -8.19 29.03 -46.56
C THR A 194 -7.38 29.82 -45.54
N SER A 195 -6.54 30.67 -46.13
CA SER A 195 -6.11 32.05 -45.79
C SER A 195 -5.70 32.45 -44.38
N PRO A 196 -4.56 33.13 -44.25
CA PRO A 196 -3.99 33.50 -42.95
C PRO A 196 -4.46 34.89 -42.48
N PRO A 197 -4.69 35.09 -41.18
CA PRO A 197 -4.52 36.37 -40.56
C PRO A 197 -3.07 36.54 -40.11
N SER A 198 -2.54 37.72 -40.37
CA SER A 198 -1.20 38.21 -40.02
C SER A 198 -0.81 37.96 -38.57
N CYS A 199 0.24 37.19 -38.38
CA CYS A 199 0.88 37.03 -37.08
C CYS A 199 1.82 38.18 -36.73
N PRO A 200 1.79 38.73 -35.52
CA PRO A 200 2.84 39.61 -35.03
C PRO A 200 4.11 38.81 -34.65
N ARG A 201 5.21 39.31 -35.11
CA ARG A 201 6.57 38.79 -35.10
C ARG A 201 7.21 39.01 -33.73
N TRP A 202 6.84 38.18 -32.69
CA TRP A 202 7.69 38.05 -31.50
C TRP A 202 7.23 36.87 -30.63
N ALA A 203 7.89 35.79 -30.67
CA ALA A 203 7.92 34.79 -29.58
C ALA A 203 9.26 34.06 -29.62
N SER A 204 10.26 34.70 -29.04
CA SER A 204 11.49 34.00 -28.69
C SER A 204 11.25 33.27 -27.38
N CYS A 205 11.14 31.95 -27.43
CA CYS A 205 11.19 31.15 -26.22
C CYS A 205 12.56 31.26 -25.56
N ARG A 206 12.68 32.05 -24.52
CA ARG A 206 13.83 32.01 -23.61
C ARG A 206 13.59 30.89 -22.61
N TRP A 207 14.48 29.93 -22.60
CA TRP A 207 14.61 29.00 -21.52
C TRP A 207 14.96 29.77 -20.23
N ALA A 208 14.06 29.82 -19.28
CA ALA A 208 14.36 30.28 -17.94
C ALA A 208 15.12 29.16 -17.20
N LYS A 209 16.40 29.36 -17.03
CA LYS A 209 17.24 28.55 -16.16
C LYS A 209 16.76 28.76 -14.73
N ALA A 210 16.31 27.71 -14.04
CA ALA A 210 15.96 27.77 -12.65
C ALA A 210 17.19 28.18 -11.80
N PRO A 211 17.03 29.09 -10.81
CA PRO A 211 18.13 29.45 -9.93
C PRO A 211 18.44 28.30 -8.97
N ALA A 212 19.72 27.93 -8.88
CA ALA A 212 20.23 27.02 -7.88
C ALA A 212 19.94 27.57 -6.49
N SER A 213 19.21 26.81 -5.66
CA SER A 213 18.96 27.13 -4.26
C SER A 213 20.25 26.99 -3.47
N SER A 214 20.75 28.10 -2.93
CA SER A 214 21.85 28.17 -1.98
C SER A 214 21.43 27.51 -0.66
N ALA A 215 22.25 26.56 -0.19
CA ALA A 215 22.16 25.95 1.13
C ALA A 215 22.33 27.00 2.25
N PRO A 216 21.58 26.94 3.36
CA PRO A 216 21.88 27.75 4.51
C PRO A 216 23.02 27.13 5.31
N THR A 217 24.07 27.92 5.49
CA THR A 217 25.18 27.70 6.43
C THR A 217 24.65 27.86 7.86
N SER A 218 24.86 26.85 8.69
CA SER A 218 24.60 26.88 10.13
C SER A 218 25.71 27.67 10.84
N PRO A 219 25.40 28.56 11.78
CA PRO A 219 26.40 29.10 12.72
C PRO A 219 26.53 28.25 13.97
N ALA A 220 27.73 28.31 14.54
CA ALA A 220 28.26 27.64 15.72
C ALA A 220 27.42 27.74 17.01
#